data_46ee8d0f26c94f36563f66da50b323ca
#
_entry.id   46ee8d0f26c94f36563f66da50b323ca
#
_cell.length_a   1.000
_cell.length_b   1.000
_cell.length_c   1.000
_cell.angle_alpha   90.00
_cell.angle_beta   90.00
_cell.angle_gamma   90.00
#
_symmetry.space_group_name_H-M   'P 1'
#
loop_
_entity.id
_entity.type
_entity.pdbx_description
1 polymer ?
#
loop_
_entity_poly.entity_id
_entity_poly.type
_entity_poly.pdbx_seq_one_letter_code
_entity_poly.pdbx_strand_id
1 'polypeptide(L)'
;MKKLIYFSAPWCGPCKQFGPVMDRISQTGILVEKVNVDNAPAVAAAYNVRSVPTIVVVGSTGNEIGRSVGMISESQVRQLYNQG
;
A
#
# COMPACT_ATOMS: atom_id res chain seq x y z
N MET A 1 -8.55 -11.13 7.14
CA MET A 1 -7.10 -11.30 7.12
C MET A 1 -6.42 -9.95 6.92
N LYS A 2 -5.41 -9.67 7.70
CA LYS A 2 -4.68 -8.40 7.63
C LYS A 2 -3.88 -8.32 6.33
N LYS A 3 -3.89 -7.15 5.68
CA LYS A 3 -3.18 -6.97 4.42
C LYS A 3 -2.70 -5.54 4.25
N LEU A 4 -1.76 -5.35 3.35
CA LEU A 4 -1.34 -4.05 2.86
C LEU A 4 -2.02 -3.78 1.52
N ILE A 5 -2.57 -2.60 1.34
CA ILE A 5 -3.04 -2.13 0.04
C ILE A 5 -2.04 -1.07 -0.44
N TYR A 6 -1.45 -1.32 -1.60
CA TYR A 6 -0.46 -0.43 -2.19
C TYR A 6 -1.08 0.29 -3.38
N PHE A 7 -1.28 1.59 -3.22
CA PHE A 7 -1.84 2.45 -4.25
C PHE A 7 -0.73 3.07 -5.07
N SER A 8 -0.78 2.89 -6.37
CA SER A 8 0.23 3.39 -7.29
C SER A 8 -0.40 3.81 -8.61
N ALA A 9 0.41 4.38 -9.50
CA ALA A 9 -0.02 4.76 -10.84
C ALA A 9 1.16 4.63 -11.80
N PRO A 10 0.88 4.37 -13.10
CA PRO A 10 1.95 4.21 -14.10
C PRO A 10 2.80 5.48 -14.29
N TRP A 11 2.21 6.65 -14.09
CA TRP A 11 2.89 7.93 -14.25
C TRP A 11 3.70 8.33 -13.01
N CYS A 12 3.63 7.57 -11.95
CA CYS A 12 4.28 7.89 -10.68
C CYS A 12 5.73 7.40 -10.69
N GLY A 13 6.70 8.34 -10.72
CA GLY A 13 8.13 8.00 -10.70
C GLY A 13 8.54 7.22 -9.46
N PRO A 14 8.26 7.73 -8.24
CA PRO A 14 8.60 7.01 -7.01
C PRO A 14 7.97 5.62 -6.91
N CYS A 15 6.78 5.43 -7.48
CA CYS A 15 6.11 4.13 -7.46
C CYS A 15 6.92 3.07 -8.21
N LYS A 16 7.65 3.46 -9.25
CA LYS A 16 8.48 2.52 -10.01
C LYS A 16 9.61 1.95 -9.17
N GLN A 17 10.14 2.73 -8.25
CA GLN A 17 11.18 2.29 -7.33
C GLN A 17 10.58 1.53 -6.16
N PHE A 18 9.38 1.88 -5.74
CA PHE A 18 8.74 1.29 -4.58
C PHE A 18 8.08 -0.05 -4.89
N GLY A 19 7.67 -0.26 -6.15
CA GLY A 19 7.07 -1.53 -6.56
C GLY A 19 7.90 -2.75 -6.21
N PRO A 20 9.21 -2.78 -6.56
CA PRO A 20 10.07 -3.91 -6.18
C PRO A 20 10.17 -4.14 -4.68
N VAL A 21 10.11 -3.09 -3.87
CA VAL A 21 10.10 -3.20 -2.40
C VAL A 21 8.84 -3.94 -1.96
N MET A 22 7.70 -3.56 -2.51
CA MET A 22 6.43 -4.21 -2.18
C MET A 22 6.41 -5.67 -2.64
N ASP A 23 7.03 -5.96 -3.78
CA ASP A 23 7.16 -7.34 -4.27
C ASP A 23 7.97 -8.20 -3.30
N ARG A 24 9.09 -7.67 -2.78
CA ARG A 24 9.89 -8.39 -1.78
C ARG A 24 9.10 -8.64 -0.51
N ILE A 25 8.33 -7.65 -0.06
CA ILE A 25 7.49 -7.78 1.13
C ILE A 25 6.44 -8.87 0.93
N SER A 26 5.81 -8.92 -0.24
CA SER A 26 4.79 -9.92 -0.54
C SER A 26 5.35 -11.35 -0.53
N GLN A 27 6.64 -11.51 -0.83
CA GLN A 27 7.28 -12.82 -0.85
C GLN A 27 7.57 -13.35 0.55
N THR A 28 7.44 -12.53 1.59
CA THR A 28 7.76 -12.92 2.96
C THR A 28 6.51 -13.24 3.79
N GLY A 29 5.37 -13.47 3.13
CA GLY A 29 4.15 -13.89 3.80
C GLY A 29 3.20 -12.76 4.17
N ILE A 30 3.55 -11.51 3.86
CA ILE A 30 2.65 -10.37 4.04
C ILE A 30 1.78 -10.25 2.79
N LEU A 31 0.47 -10.27 2.98
CA LEU A 31 -0.46 -10.13 1.86
C LEU A 31 -0.45 -8.68 1.36
N VAL A 32 -0.07 -8.50 0.10
CA VAL A 32 -0.03 -7.19 -0.54
C VAL A 32 -1.01 -7.17 -1.70
N GLU A 33 -1.95 -6.24 -1.66
CA GLU A 33 -2.86 -5.98 -2.76
C GLU A 33 -2.42 -4.71 -3.48
N LYS A 34 -2.11 -4.81 -4.76
CA LYS A 34 -1.70 -3.66 -5.57
C LYS A 34 -2.91 -3.06 -6.25
N VAL A 35 -3.08 -1.75 -6.11
CA VAL A 35 -4.18 -1.00 -6.73
C VAL A 35 -3.59 0.10 -7.60
N ASN A 36 -3.90 0.05 -8.90
CA ASN A 36 -3.60 1.14 -9.82
C ASN A 36 -4.76 2.13 -9.75
N VAL A 37 -4.48 3.34 -9.26
CA VAL A 37 -5.54 4.33 -9.02
C VAL A 37 -6.23 4.79 -10.31
N ASP A 38 -5.54 4.68 -11.46
CA ASP A 38 -6.14 5.02 -12.74
C ASP A 38 -7.18 3.98 -13.17
N ASN A 39 -6.97 2.72 -12.81
CA ASN A 39 -7.89 1.62 -13.14
C ASN A 39 -8.98 1.44 -12.09
N ALA A 40 -8.74 1.87 -10.86
CA ALA A 40 -9.68 1.66 -9.76
C ALA A 40 -9.88 2.95 -8.97
N PRO A 41 -10.39 4.02 -9.60
CA PRO A 41 -10.58 5.29 -8.91
C PRO A 41 -11.58 5.21 -7.76
N ALA A 42 -12.57 4.32 -7.86
CA ALA A 42 -13.55 4.14 -6.79
C ALA A 42 -12.92 3.56 -5.53
N VAL A 43 -11.96 2.64 -5.67
CA VAL A 43 -11.25 2.07 -4.53
C VAL A 43 -10.39 3.14 -3.86
N ALA A 44 -9.65 3.92 -4.67
CA ALA A 44 -8.84 5.02 -4.14
C ALA A 44 -9.72 6.03 -3.40
N ALA A 45 -10.87 6.37 -3.94
CA ALA A 45 -11.80 7.29 -3.30
C ALA A 45 -12.35 6.73 -1.99
N ALA A 46 -12.66 5.43 -1.96
CA ALA A 46 -13.18 4.77 -0.76
C ALA A 46 -12.19 4.84 0.40
N TYR A 47 -10.89 4.81 0.11
CA TYR A 47 -9.84 4.93 1.13
C TYR A 47 -9.31 6.36 1.26
N ASN A 48 -9.91 7.32 0.57
CA ASN A 48 -9.48 8.73 0.60
C ASN A 48 -8.02 8.91 0.16
N VAL A 49 -7.58 8.14 -0.81
CA VAL A 49 -6.22 8.24 -1.33
C VAL A 49 -6.15 9.37 -2.33
N ARG A 50 -5.30 10.36 -2.10
CA ARG A 50 -5.17 11.57 -2.92
C ARG A 50 -3.83 11.68 -3.61
N SER A 51 -2.87 10.87 -3.23
CA SER A 51 -1.54 10.89 -3.82
C SER A 51 -0.98 9.49 -3.85
N VAL A 52 0.04 9.28 -4.69
CA VAL A 52 0.72 8.00 -4.81
C VAL A 52 2.22 8.21 -4.66
N PRO A 53 2.95 7.23 -4.12
CA PRO A 53 2.44 5.98 -3.55
C PRO A 53 1.77 6.20 -2.18
N THR A 54 0.79 5.39 -1.87
CA THR A 54 0.16 5.35 -0.54
C THR A 54 0.01 3.89 -0.15
N ILE A 55 0.29 3.59 1.11
CA ILE A 55 0.10 2.26 1.67
C ILE A 55 -0.94 2.35 2.77
N VAL A 56 -1.91 1.45 2.73
CA VAL A 56 -2.94 1.34 3.76
C VAL A 56 -2.87 -0.06 4.35
N VAL A 57 -2.81 -0.15 5.67
CA VAL A 57 -2.88 -1.42 6.38
C VAL A 57 -4.34 -1.64 6.79
N VAL A 58 -4.88 -2.78 6.38
CA VAL A 58 -6.28 -3.11 6.61
C VAL A 58 -6.37 -4.37 7.44
N GLY A 59 -7.20 -4.34 8.48
CA GLY A 59 -7.42 -5.50 9.33
C GLY A 59 -8.38 -6.52 8.72
N SER A 60 -8.62 -7.61 9.46
CA SER A 60 -9.42 -8.74 8.98
C SER A 60 -10.89 -8.37 8.75
N THR A 61 -11.37 -7.30 9.37
CA THR A 61 -12.76 -6.83 9.18
C THR A 61 -12.86 -5.73 8.11
N GLY A 62 -11.77 -5.44 7.40
CA GLY A 62 -11.73 -4.39 6.40
C GLY A 62 -11.49 -3.00 6.95
N ASN A 63 -11.27 -2.88 8.25
CA ASN A 63 -11.02 -1.60 8.88
C ASN A 63 -9.57 -1.14 8.64
N GLU A 64 -9.40 0.14 8.40
CA GLU A 64 -8.06 0.71 8.28
C GLU A 64 -7.38 0.76 9.65
N ILE A 65 -6.15 0.20 9.71
CA ILE A 65 -5.36 0.17 10.93
C ILE A 65 -4.32 1.30 10.93
N GLY A 66 -3.77 1.60 9.74
CA GLY A 66 -2.80 2.66 9.60
C GLY A 66 -2.51 2.92 8.14
N ARG A 67 -1.79 4.01 7.85
CA ARG A 67 -1.39 4.33 6.49
C ARG A 67 -0.11 5.14 6.46
N SER A 68 0.54 5.15 5.32
CA SER A 68 1.68 6.00 5.04
C SER A 68 1.53 6.59 3.65
N VAL A 69 1.74 7.89 3.53
CA VAL A 69 1.68 8.62 2.27
C VAL A 69 3.10 8.95 1.85
N GLY A 70 3.43 8.62 0.59
CA GLY A 70 4.75 8.82 0.07
C GLY A 70 5.63 7.58 0.22
N MET A 71 6.84 7.66 -0.33
CA MET A 71 7.76 6.54 -0.32
C MET A 71 8.47 6.43 1.02
N ILE A 72 8.46 5.24 1.60
CA ILE A 72 9.16 4.94 2.85
C ILE A 72 10.04 3.72 2.64
N SER A 73 10.90 3.43 3.62
CA SER A 73 11.79 2.27 3.53
C SER A 73 11.03 0.96 3.74
N GLU A 74 11.63 -0.13 3.30
CA GLU A 74 11.05 -1.46 3.51
C GLU A 74 10.84 -1.75 4.99
N SER A 75 11.80 -1.37 5.84
CA SER A 75 11.67 -1.59 7.29
C SER A 75 10.52 -0.77 7.88
N GLN A 76 10.29 0.44 7.37
CA GLN A 76 9.17 1.26 7.80
C GLN A 76 7.83 0.67 7.38
N VAL A 77 7.76 0.07 6.19
CA VAL A 77 6.56 -0.64 5.74
C VAL A 77 6.24 -1.80 6.70
N ARG A 78 7.27 -2.59 7.04
CA ARG A 78 7.10 -3.72 7.95
C ARG A 78 6.67 -3.27 9.34
N GLN A 79 7.22 -2.17 9.84
CA GLN A 79 6.81 -1.60 11.13
C GLN A 79 5.35 -1.16 11.09
N LEU A 80 4.94 -0.52 10.02
CA LEU A 80 3.55 -0.08 9.86
C LEU A 80 2.60 -1.28 9.89
N TYR A 81 2.96 -2.35 9.19
CA TYR A 81 2.16 -3.57 9.16
C TYR A 81 2.09 -4.22 10.55
N ASN A 82 3.21 -4.24 11.27
CA ASN A 82 3.31 -4.94 12.55
C ASN A 82 2.69 -4.15 13.71
N GLN A 83 2.49 -2.85 13.57
CA GLN A 83 1.87 -2.02 14.60
C GLN A 83 0.39 -2.30 14.79
N GLY A 84 -0.27 -2.73 13.74
CA GLY A 84 -1.68 -3.08 13.81
C GLY A 84 -1.87 -4.55 14.19
#